data_7f1a9065d59e1ecfa62b13f8a45feb3a
#
_entry.id   7f1a9065d59e1ecfa62b13f8a45feb3a
#
_cell.length_a   1.000
_cell.length_b   1.000
_cell.length_c   1.000
_cell.angle_alpha   90.00
_cell.angle_beta   90.00
_cell.angle_gamma   90.00
#
_symmetry.space_group_name_H-M   'P 1'
#
loop_
_entity.id
_entity.type
_entity.pdbx_description
1 polymer ?
#
loop_
_entity_poly.entity_id
_entity_poly.type
_entity_poly.pdbx_seq_one_letter_code
_entity_poly.pdbx_strand_id
1 'polypeptide(L)'
;MAELGDVNISAIEEYRNVSRRYEFMTTQESDLTKAMDELQGIIRSMDRTIRERFKDNFERIETNFESTFRELFGGGHAELTLEDEQNPLDSGIDIIAQPPGKSLKNINLMSGGEKTMTAIALMFAVLKTKPTPFCILDEVEAELDEANIERFSDYLKNFHEIQFAIITHQKVTMEHADVLYGVT
;
A
#
# COMPACT_ATOMS: atom_id res chain seq x y z
N MET A 1 82.56 7.88 -9.23
CA MET A 1 81.54 6.80 -9.17
C MET A 1 81.61 6.16 -7.80
N ALA A 2 81.22 6.87 -6.76
CA ALA A 2 81.22 6.34 -5.40
C ALA A 2 80.19 7.10 -4.53
N GLU A 3 78.92 7.15 -4.98
CA GLU A 3 77.78 7.74 -4.21
C GLU A 3 76.47 7.03 -4.43
N LEU A 4 76.48 5.85 -4.99
CA LEU A 4 75.32 4.97 -4.96
C LEU A 4 75.59 3.96 -3.83
N GLY A 5 75.05 4.26 -2.63
CA GLY A 5 74.97 3.31 -1.52
C GLY A 5 74.32 2.00 -1.95
N ASP A 6 74.30 0.99 -1.07
CA ASP A 6 73.70 -0.33 -1.32
C ASP A 6 72.39 -0.27 -2.08
N VAL A 7 72.42 -0.61 -3.39
CA VAL A 7 71.22 -0.65 -4.22
C VAL A 7 70.39 -1.86 -3.79
N ASN A 8 69.20 -1.62 -3.19
CA ASN A 8 68.28 -2.67 -2.82
C ASN A 8 67.68 -3.30 -4.08
N ILE A 9 68.21 -4.44 -4.49
CA ILE A 9 67.81 -5.19 -5.71
C ILE A 9 66.35 -5.69 -5.55
N SER A 10 65.88 -5.94 -4.31
CA SER A 10 64.49 -6.37 -4.03
C SER A 10 63.50 -5.24 -4.22
N ALA A 11 63.89 -3.98 -4.18
CA ALA A 11 63.02 -2.83 -4.38
C ALA A 11 62.30 -2.83 -5.74
N ILE A 12 62.95 -3.38 -6.78
CA ILE A 12 62.31 -3.46 -8.10
C ILE A 12 61.16 -4.48 -8.13
N GLU A 13 61.33 -5.62 -7.46
CA GLU A 13 60.29 -6.64 -7.37
C GLU A 13 59.16 -6.18 -6.47
N GLU A 14 59.47 -5.56 -5.35
CA GLU A 14 58.51 -4.95 -4.43
C GLU A 14 57.70 -3.88 -5.14
N TYR A 15 58.33 -2.98 -5.88
CA TYR A 15 57.63 -1.97 -6.67
C TYR A 15 56.66 -2.59 -7.70
N ARG A 16 57.10 -3.62 -8.42
CA ARG A 16 56.25 -4.30 -9.40
C ARG A 16 55.06 -4.98 -8.76
N ASN A 17 55.23 -5.54 -7.57
CA ASN A 17 54.14 -6.19 -6.84
C ASN A 17 53.15 -5.17 -6.29
N VAL A 18 53.63 -4.07 -5.70
CA VAL A 18 52.82 -2.95 -5.23
C VAL A 18 52.06 -2.28 -6.38
N SER A 19 52.76 -2.02 -7.51
CA SER A 19 52.13 -1.42 -8.70
C SER A 19 51.01 -2.28 -9.25
N ARG A 20 51.20 -3.60 -9.41
CA ARG A 20 50.14 -4.52 -9.84
C ARG A 20 48.98 -4.55 -8.90
N ARG A 21 49.24 -4.56 -7.59
CA ARG A 21 48.17 -4.52 -6.58
C ARG A 21 47.42 -3.20 -6.60
N TYR A 22 48.11 -2.09 -6.76
CA TYR A 22 47.49 -0.76 -6.89
C TYR A 22 46.62 -0.67 -8.12
N GLU A 23 47.09 -1.08 -9.29
CA GLU A 23 46.31 -1.11 -10.54
C GLU A 23 45.05 -1.99 -10.40
N PHE A 24 45.20 -3.18 -9.79
CA PHE A 24 44.05 -4.05 -9.52
C PHE A 24 43.03 -3.38 -8.59
N MET A 25 43.49 -2.81 -7.48
CA MET A 25 42.59 -2.16 -6.52
C MET A 25 41.89 -0.92 -7.11
N THR A 26 42.63 -0.13 -7.91
CA THR A 26 42.02 1.04 -8.60
C THR A 26 40.96 0.62 -9.62
N THR A 27 41.22 -0.47 -10.35
CA THR A 27 40.19 -1.03 -11.26
C THR A 27 38.97 -1.49 -10.51
N GLN A 28 39.15 -2.24 -9.41
CA GLN A 28 38.03 -2.71 -8.56
C GLN A 28 37.23 -1.54 -7.94
N GLU A 29 37.93 -0.50 -7.47
CA GLU A 29 37.27 0.71 -6.94
C GLU A 29 36.41 1.39 -8.02
N SER A 30 36.99 1.54 -9.23
CA SER A 30 36.24 2.11 -10.36
C SER A 30 34.98 1.30 -10.72
N ASP A 31 35.12 -0.03 -10.76
CA ASP A 31 33.99 -0.91 -11.10
C ASP A 31 32.93 -0.89 -10.01
N LEU A 32 33.30 -0.89 -8.73
CA LEU A 32 32.38 -0.76 -7.61
C LEU A 32 31.66 0.59 -7.61
N THR A 33 32.40 1.68 -7.89
CA THR A 33 31.80 3.02 -7.97
C THR A 33 30.78 3.10 -9.09
N LYS A 34 31.06 2.56 -10.27
CA LYS A 34 30.11 2.49 -11.39
C LYS A 34 28.86 1.68 -11.02
N ALA A 35 29.06 0.50 -10.40
CA ALA A 35 27.93 -0.33 -9.96
C ALA A 35 27.06 0.38 -8.92
N MET A 36 27.66 1.12 -7.99
CA MET A 36 26.92 1.95 -7.03
C MET A 36 26.10 3.05 -7.70
N ASP A 37 26.69 3.75 -8.69
CA ASP A 37 25.99 4.81 -9.43
C ASP A 37 24.82 4.26 -10.25
N GLU A 38 24.98 3.10 -10.88
CA GLU A 38 23.93 2.40 -11.60
C GLU A 38 22.78 1.99 -10.66
N LEU A 39 23.10 1.39 -9.51
CA LEU A 39 22.10 1.01 -8.49
C LEU A 39 21.34 2.23 -7.96
N GLN A 40 22.02 3.33 -7.68
CA GLN A 40 21.37 4.58 -7.26
C GLN A 40 20.47 5.15 -8.35
N GLY A 41 20.86 5.00 -9.62
CA GLY A 41 20.02 5.37 -10.77
C GLY A 41 18.73 4.56 -10.83
N ILE A 42 18.83 3.25 -10.61
CA ILE A 42 17.67 2.34 -10.56
C ILE A 42 16.74 2.70 -9.39
N ILE A 43 17.27 2.89 -8.18
CA ILE A 43 16.49 3.28 -7.00
C ILE A 43 15.70 4.56 -7.28
N ARG A 44 16.35 5.63 -7.79
CA ARG A 44 15.66 6.89 -8.12
C ARG A 44 14.56 6.71 -9.16
N SER A 45 14.79 5.84 -10.15
CA SER A 45 13.77 5.51 -11.17
C SER A 45 12.58 4.77 -10.56
N MET A 46 12.84 3.82 -9.66
CA MET A 46 11.78 3.09 -8.94
C MET A 46 10.98 4.01 -8.04
N ASP A 47 11.61 4.87 -7.26
CA ASP A 47 10.95 5.82 -6.37
C ASP A 47 9.99 6.73 -7.14
N ARG A 48 10.42 7.24 -8.30
CA ARG A 48 9.55 8.05 -9.15
C ARG A 48 8.33 7.27 -9.62
N THR A 49 8.55 6.05 -10.13
CA THR A 49 7.45 5.19 -10.62
C THR A 49 6.47 4.84 -9.50
N ILE A 50 6.97 4.57 -8.29
CA ILE A 50 6.14 4.26 -7.12
C ILE A 50 5.30 5.48 -6.75
N ARG A 51 5.88 6.69 -6.70
CA ARG A 51 5.16 7.93 -6.39
C ARG A 51 4.05 8.22 -7.41
N GLU A 52 4.34 8.08 -8.71
CA GLU A 52 3.34 8.28 -9.77
C GLU A 52 2.18 7.27 -9.63
N ARG A 53 2.49 5.99 -9.48
CA ARG A 53 1.46 4.94 -9.29
C ARG A 53 0.66 5.10 -8.00
N PHE A 54 1.31 5.54 -6.94
CA PHE A 54 0.63 5.81 -5.67
C PHE A 54 -0.40 6.92 -5.86
N LYS A 55 -0.01 8.04 -6.45
CA LYS A 55 -0.91 9.18 -6.70
C LYS A 55 -2.12 8.76 -7.53
N ASP A 56 -1.90 8.11 -8.67
CA ASP A 56 -2.99 7.67 -9.55
C ASP A 56 -3.97 6.71 -8.83
N ASN A 57 -3.44 5.76 -8.04
CA ASN A 57 -4.28 4.83 -7.30
C ASN A 57 -4.99 5.50 -6.13
N PHE A 58 -4.33 6.42 -5.43
CA PHE A 58 -4.93 7.16 -4.33
C PHE A 58 -6.15 7.97 -4.78
N GLU A 59 -6.02 8.75 -5.86
CA GLU A 59 -7.12 9.53 -6.45
C GLU A 59 -8.30 8.63 -6.87
N ARG A 60 -8.00 7.45 -7.44
CA ARG A 60 -9.03 6.47 -7.80
C ARG A 60 -9.72 5.86 -6.59
N ILE A 61 -8.96 5.53 -5.55
CA ILE A 61 -9.51 4.98 -4.29
C ILE A 61 -10.38 6.04 -3.62
N GLU A 62 -9.94 7.29 -3.55
CA GLU A 62 -10.70 8.40 -2.97
C GLU A 62 -12.04 8.59 -3.70
N THR A 63 -12.03 8.65 -5.03
CA THR A 63 -13.25 8.76 -5.83
C THR A 63 -14.20 7.58 -5.60
N ASN A 64 -13.66 6.36 -5.59
CA ASN A 64 -14.46 5.17 -5.31
C ASN A 64 -14.95 5.14 -3.87
N PHE A 65 -14.19 5.65 -2.91
CA PHE A 65 -14.56 5.72 -1.51
C PHE A 65 -15.75 6.65 -1.28
N GLU A 66 -15.71 7.86 -1.86
CA GLU A 66 -16.84 8.78 -1.78
C GLU A 66 -18.12 8.16 -2.37
N SER A 67 -18.03 7.55 -3.56
CA SER A 67 -19.21 6.93 -4.20
C SER A 67 -19.74 5.74 -3.38
N THR A 68 -18.85 4.87 -2.92
CA THR A 68 -19.21 3.70 -2.11
C THR A 68 -19.81 4.10 -0.77
N PHE A 69 -19.23 5.10 -0.11
CA PHE A 69 -19.76 5.64 1.13
C PHE A 69 -21.20 6.15 0.96
N ARG A 70 -21.46 6.95 -0.08
CA ARG A 70 -22.80 7.45 -0.39
C ARG A 70 -23.81 6.34 -0.65
N GLU A 71 -23.41 5.30 -1.35
CA GLU A 71 -24.27 4.14 -1.64
C GLU A 71 -24.62 3.37 -0.35
N LEU A 72 -23.60 3.08 0.50
CA LEU A 72 -23.79 2.32 1.73
C LEU A 72 -24.58 3.10 2.82
N PHE A 73 -24.28 4.39 2.98
CA PHE A 73 -24.98 5.21 3.99
C PHE A 73 -26.31 5.82 3.50
N GLY A 74 -26.61 5.71 2.20
CA GLY A 74 -27.75 6.37 1.59
C GLY A 74 -27.60 7.89 1.49
N GLY A 75 -26.35 8.38 1.36
CA GLY A 75 -25.97 9.79 1.28
C GLY A 75 -24.73 10.12 2.10
N GLY A 76 -24.51 11.42 2.34
CA GLY A 76 -23.34 11.88 3.08
C GLY A 76 -22.14 12.16 2.20
N HIS A 77 -20.97 12.32 2.83
CA HIS A 77 -19.69 12.62 2.17
C HIS A 77 -18.56 11.90 2.89
N ALA A 78 -17.57 11.45 2.15
CA ALA A 78 -16.35 10.89 2.71
C ALA A 78 -15.16 11.19 1.82
N GLU A 79 -14.01 11.43 2.43
CA GLU A 79 -12.76 11.77 1.76
C GLU A 79 -11.56 11.13 2.46
N LEU A 80 -10.48 10.96 1.70
CA LEU A 80 -9.18 10.54 2.19
C LEU A 80 -8.21 11.71 2.05
N THR A 81 -7.50 12.05 3.12
CA THR A 81 -6.52 13.14 3.09
C THR A 81 -5.15 12.63 3.52
N LEU A 82 -4.11 13.08 2.83
CA LEU A 82 -2.72 12.80 3.22
C LEU A 82 -2.28 13.82 4.27
N GLU A 83 -1.64 13.36 5.35
CA GLU A 83 -1.08 14.23 6.37
C GLU A 83 0.11 15.05 5.83
N ASP A 84 0.90 14.45 4.92
CA ASP A 84 2.04 15.08 4.24
C ASP A 84 1.99 14.84 2.73
N GLU A 85 1.50 15.81 1.98
CA GLU A 85 1.44 15.75 0.51
C GLU A 85 2.82 15.74 -0.17
N GLN A 86 3.86 16.22 0.51
CA GLN A 86 5.22 16.27 -0.06
C GLN A 86 5.89 14.89 -0.03
N ASN A 87 5.55 14.08 0.99
CA ASN A 87 6.07 12.71 1.14
C ASN A 87 4.93 11.67 1.21
N PRO A 88 4.18 11.50 0.13
CA PRO A 88 2.96 10.70 0.15
C PRO A 88 3.17 9.21 0.45
N LEU A 89 4.39 8.68 0.24
CA LEU A 89 4.71 7.27 0.52
C LEU A 89 4.96 6.99 2.01
N ASP A 90 5.37 8.03 2.76
CA ASP A 90 5.65 7.94 4.19
C ASP A 90 4.57 8.65 5.03
N SER A 91 3.56 9.22 4.36
CA SER A 91 2.47 9.97 4.98
C SER A 91 1.43 9.06 5.63
N GLY A 92 0.87 9.50 6.74
CA GLY A 92 -0.40 8.99 7.24
C GLY A 92 -1.56 9.37 6.31
N ILE A 93 -2.64 8.59 6.37
CA ILE A 93 -3.88 8.87 5.65
C ILE A 93 -4.99 9.06 6.68
N ASP A 94 -5.57 10.26 6.71
CA ASP A 94 -6.76 10.56 7.49
C ASP A 94 -8.03 10.18 6.70
N ILE A 95 -8.95 9.54 7.39
CA ILE A 95 -10.28 9.21 6.88
C ILE A 95 -11.26 10.17 7.52
N ILE A 96 -11.86 11.02 6.71
CA ILE A 96 -12.85 12.00 7.13
C ILE A 96 -14.19 11.63 6.51
N ALA A 97 -15.23 11.55 7.32
CA ALA A 97 -16.55 11.14 6.86
C ALA A 97 -17.68 11.91 7.55
N GLN A 98 -18.75 12.11 6.80
CA GLN A 98 -19.99 12.78 7.23
C GLN A 98 -21.19 11.91 6.86
N PRO A 99 -21.64 11.03 7.75
CA PRO A 99 -22.91 10.33 7.55
C PRO A 99 -24.09 11.30 7.40
N PRO A 100 -25.17 10.88 6.72
CA PRO A 100 -26.35 11.73 6.53
C PRO A 100 -26.87 12.31 7.84
N GLY A 101 -27.12 13.63 7.86
CA GLY A 101 -27.64 14.34 9.03
C GLY A 101 -26.65 14.58 10.17
N LYS A 102 -25.36 14.25 9.97
CA LYS A 102 -24.29 14.46 10.96
C LYS A 102 -23.23 15.46 10.47
N SER A 103 -22.36 15.90 11.39
CA SER A 103 -21.24 16.76 11.07
C SER A 103 -20.04 15.92 10.55
N LEU A 104 -19.20 16.54 9.74
CA LEU A 104 -17.95 15.97 9.27
C LEU A 104 -17.02 15.65 10.46
N LYS A 105 -16.49 14.45 10.50
CA LYS A 105 -15.60 13.97 11.57
C LYS A 105 -14.52 13.03 11.01
N ASN A 106 -13.38 13.00 11.71
CA ASN A 106 -12.41 11.92 11.53
C ASN A 106 -13.01 10.59 12.02
N ILE A 107 -12.70 9.49 11.34
CA ILE A 107 -13.22 8.14 11.64
C ILE A 107 -13.05 7.75 13.11
N ASN A 108 -11.99 8.22 13.77
CA ASN A 108 -11.71 7.94 15.18
C ASN A 108 -12.77 8.50 16.15
N LEU A 109 -13.53 9.51 15.72
CA LEU A 109 -14.58 10.18 16.49
C LEU A 109 -15.98 9.69 16.16
N MET A 110 -16.12 8.64 15.33
CA MET A 110 -17.38 8.05 14.94
C MET A 110 -17.83 6.96 15.93
N SER A 111 -19.13 6.64 15.92
CA SER A 111 -19.66 5.48 16.66
C SER A 111 -19.13 4.16 16.07
N GLY A 112 -19.14 3.06 16.85
CA GLY A 112 -18.64 1.75 16.40
C GLY A 112 -19.21 1.33 15.05
N GLY A 113 -20.53 1.23 14.93
CA GLY A 113 -21.18 0.83 13.68
C GLY A 113 -20.89 1.76 12.49
N GLU A 114 -20.82 3.10 12.72
CA GLU A 114 -20.44 4.05 11.66
C GLU A 114 -18.98 3.87 11.24
N LYS A 115 -18.10 3.66 12.21
CA LYS A 115 -16.67 3.40 11.96
C LYS A 115 -16.49 2.13 11.12
N THR A 116 -17.17 1.05 11.52
CA THR A 116 -17.13 -0.24 10.81
C THR A 116 -17.69 -0.10 9.39
N MET A 117 -18.83 0.58 9.21
CA MET A 117 -19.40 0.80 7.89
C MET A 117 -18.53 1.67 7.00
N THR A 118 -17.84 2.68 7.57
CA THR A 118 -16.87 3.52 6.85
C THR A 118 -15.64 2.70 6.42
N ALA A 119 -15.15 1.81 7.30
CA ALA A 119 -14.05 0.90 6.97
C ALA A 119 -14.42 -0.08 5.85
N ILE A 120 -15.66 -0.61 5.87
CA ILE A 120 -16.22 -1.46 4.81
C ILE A 120 -16.31 -0.67 3.49
N ALA A 121 -16.76 0.59 3.53
CA ALA A 121 -16.79 1.46 2.34
C ALA A 121 -15.40 1.63 1.72
N LEU A 122 -14.38 1.84 2.55
CA LEU A 122 -13.00 1.94 2.07
C LEU A 122 -12.50 0.61 1.49
N MET A 123 -12.79 -0.52 2.13
CA MET A 123 -12.45 -1.84 1.61
C MET A 123 -13.05 -2.06 0.21
N PHE A 124 -14.32 -1.74 0.01
CA PHE A 124 -14.97 -1.86 -1.29
C PHE A 124 -14.41 -0.88 -2.32
N ALA A 125 -14.02 0.34 -1.92
CA ALA A 125 -13.35 1.31 -2.79
C ALA A 125 -12.02 0.77 -3.32
N VAL A 126 -11.25 0.10 -2.47
CA VAL A 126 -10.01 -0.58 -2.87
C VAL A 126 -10.30 -1.74 -3.82
N LEU A 127 -11.31 -2.57 -3.54
CA LEU A 127 -11.72 -3.67 -4.43
C LEU A 127 -12.22 -3.17 -5.80
N LYS A 128 -12.97 -2.05 -5.84
CA LYS A 128 -13.35 -1.39 -7.11
C LYS A 128 -12.15 -0.87 -7.90
N THR A 129 -11.13 -0.37 -7.19
CA THR A 129 -9.93 0.17 -7.84
C THR A 129 -9.03 -0.94 -8.38
N LYS A 130 -8.89 -2.02 -7.61
CA LYS A 130 -8.06 -3.19 -7.96
C LYS A 130 -8.83 -4.47 -7.63
N PRO A 131 -9.69 -4.95 -8.54
CA PRO A 131 -10.47 -6.17 -8.33
C PRO A 131 -9.58 -7.39 -8.07
N THR A 132 -10.01 -8.24 -7.14
CA THR A 132 -9.42 -9.54 -6.87
C THR A 132 -10.39 -10.63 -7.30
N PRO A 133 -9.93 -11.83 -7.71
CA PRO A 133 -10.83 -12.90 -8.13
C PRO A 133 -11.71 -13.44 -6.99
N PHE A 134 -11.25 -13.32 -5.75
CA PHE A 134 -12.02 -13.69 -4.56
C PHE A 134 -11.67 -12.78 -3.38
N CYS A 135 -12.57 -12.70 -2.41
CA CYS A 135 -12.39 -11.97 -1.15
C CYS A 135 -12.97 -12.80 0.01
N ILE A 136 -12.22 -12.92 1.10
CA ILE A 136 -12.67 -13.61 2.33
C ILE A 136 -12.94 -12.53 3.38
N LEU A 137 -14.15 -12.54 3.94
CA LEU A 137 -14.60 -11.62 4.98
C LEU A 137 -14.94 -12.44 6.23
N ASP A 138 -14.38 -12.06 7.37
CA ASP A 138 -14.55 -12.75 8.63
C ASP A 138 -15.21 -11.81 9.64
N GLU A 139 -16.50 -12.03 9.90
CA GLU A 139 -17.36 -11.27 10.85
C GLU A 139 -17.24 -9.73 10.71
N VAL A 140 -17.04 -9.22 9.49
CA VAL A 140 -16.81 -7.77 9.25
C VAL A 140 -18.02 -6.91 9.63
N GLU A 141 -19.22 -7.49 9.63
CA GLU A 141 -20.49 -6.85 9.95
C GLU A 141 -20.92 -6.98 11.42
N ALA A 142 -20.09 -7.55 12.29
CA ALA A 142 -20.46 -7.87 13.68
C ALA A 142 -20.91 -6.65 14.51
N GLU A 143 -20.38 -5.46 14.22
CA GLU A 143 -20.76 -4.22 14.92
C GLU A 143 -21.87 -3.42 14.21
N LEU A 144 -22.42 -3.93 13.11
CA LEU A 144 -23.48 -3.26 12.36
C LEU A 144 -24.85 -3.59 12.95
N ASP A 145 -25.77 -2.64 12.88
CA ASP A 145 -27.19 -2.89 13.08
C ASP A 145 -27.81 -3.59 11.87
N GLU A 146 -29.00 -4.15 12.05
CA GLU A 146 -29.70 -4.95 11.04
C GLU A 146 -29.89 -4.19 9.71
N ALA A 147 -30.22 -2.91 9.76
CA ALA A 147 -30.40 -2.08 8.56
C ALA A 147 -29.10 -1.85 7.79
N ASN A 148 -27.98 -1.73 8.50
CA ASN A 148 -26.67 -1.59 7.87
C ASN A 148 -26.13 -2.93 7.37
N ILE A 149 -26.44 -4.06 8.02
CA ILE A 149 -26.13 -5.41 7.52
C ILE A 149 -26.88 -5.66 6.21
N GLU A 150 -28.14 -5.27 6.09
CA GLU A 150 -28.92 -5.39 4.85
C GLU A 150 -28.27 -4.60 3.71
N ARG A 151 -27.91 -3.33 3.96
CA ARG A 151 -27.21 -2.49 2.97
C ARG A 151 -25.85 -3.06 2.54
N PHE A 152 -25.09 -3.58 3.50
CA PHE A 152 -23.82 -4.25 3.23
C PHE A 152 -24.04 -5.48 2.35
N SER A 153 -25.00 -6.34 2.69
CA SER A 153 -25.29 -7.57 1.97
C SER A 153 -25.81 -7.31 0.54
N ASP A 154 -26.66 -6.29 0.38
CA ASP A 154 -27.11 -5.86 -0.95
C ASP A 154 -25.98 -5.27 -1.78
N TYR A 155 -25.07 -4.55 -1.12
CA TYR A 155 -23.92 -3.94 -1.83
C TYR A 155 -22.96 -4.98 -2.40
N LEU A 156 -22.78 -6.13 -1.74
CA LEU A 156 -21.98 -7.24 -2.23
C LEU A 156 -22.43 -7.74 -3.61
N LYS A 157 -23.72 -7.68 -3.91
CA LYS A 157 -24.29 -8.09 -5.20
C LYS A 157 -23.81 -7.24 -6.39
N ASN A 158 -23.25 -6.06 -6.15
CA ASN A 158 -22.69 -5.20 -7.21
C ASN A 158 -21.36 -5.72 -7.77
N PHE A 159 -20.72 -6.69 -7.09
CA PHE A 159 -19.43 -7.25 -7.49
C PHE A 159 -19.59 -8.59 -8.20
N HIS A 160 -20.02 -8.58 -9.45
CA HIS A 160 -20.27 -9.81 -10.23
C HIS A 160 -19.01 -10.60 -10.59
N GLU A 161 -17.83 -9.97 -10.54
CA GLU A 161 -16.55 -10.56 -10.91
C GLU A 161 -15.75 -11.09 -9.71
N ILE A 162 -16.23 -10.85 -8.48
CA ILE A 162 -15.52 -11.22 -7.25
C ILE A 162 -16.34 -12.29 -6.52
N GLN A 163 -15.70 -13.41 -6.22
CA GLN A 163 -16.30 -14.41 -5.33
C GLN A 163 -16.05 -14.03 -3.88
N PHE A 164 -17.12 -13.80 -3.11
CA PHE A 164 -17.03 -13.56 -1.67
C PHE A 164 -17.23 -14.87 -0.89
N ALA A 165 -16.33 -15.11 0.07
CA ALA A 165 -16.49 -16.12 1.10
C ALA A 165 -16.64 -15.38 2.45
N ILE A 166 -17.84 -15.46 3.05
CA ILE A 166 -18.15 -14.70 4.25
C ILE A 166 -18.36 -15.66 5.42
N ILE A 167 -17.60 -15.47 6.48
CA ILE A 167 -17.78 -16.14 7.76
C ILE A 167 -18.70 -15.22 8.57
N THR A 168 -19.87 -15.71 8.95
CA THR A 168 -20.88 -14.89 9.63
C THR A 168 -21.77 -15.72 10.54
N HIS A 169 -22.31 -15.09 11.57
CA HIS A 169 -23.41 -15.59 12.39
C HIS A 169 -24.70 -14.75 12.22
N GLN A 170 -24.68 -13.77 11.31
CA GLN A 170 -25.80 -12.87 11.05
C GLN A 170 -26.80 -13.49 10.07
N LYS A 171 -28.08 -13.60 10.48
CA LYS A 171 -29.13 -14.19 9.64
C LYS A 171 -29.35 -13.42 8.35
N VAL A 172 -29.33 -12.08 8.41
CA VAL A 172 -29.52 -11.21 7.25
C VAL A 172 -28.45 -11.48 6.18
N THR A 173 -27.19 -11.59 6.57
CA THR A 173 -26.09 -11.94 5.64
C THR A 173 -26.29 -13.33 5.02
N MET A 174 -26.74 -14.31 5.83
CA MET A 174 -27.02 -15.67 5.34
C MET A 174 -28.16 -15.70 4.32
N GLU A 175 -29.20 -14.89 4.49
CA GLU A 175 -30.36 -14.81 3.57
C GLU A 175 -29.97 -14.25 2.19
N HIS A 176 -28.89 -13.49 2.12
CA HIS A 176 -28.37 -12.91 0.87
C HIS A 176 -27.32 -13.79 0.16
N ALA A 177 -26.93 -14.89 0.77
CA ALA A 177 -25.90 -15.79 0.22
C ALA A 177 -26.48 -16.72 -0.86
N ASP A 178 -25.74 -16.92 -1.96
CA ASP A 178 -26.11 -17.90 -2.99
C ASP A 178 -25.95 -19.33 -2.52
N VAL A 179 -24.96 -19.58 -1.63
CA VAL A 179 -24.64 -20.91 -1.08
C VAL A 179 -24.26 -20.78 0.38
N LEU A 180 -24.80 -21.65 1.22
CA LEU A 180 -24.51 -21.73 2.66
C LEU A 180 -23.74 -23.01 2.99
N TYR A 181 -22.68 -22.88 3.78
CA TYR A 181 -21.93 -23.99 4.36
C TYR A 181 -22.06 -23.95 5.89
N GLY A 182 -22.66 -24.99 6.48
CA GLY A 182 -22.68 -25.15 7.93
C GLY A 182 -21.43 -25.86 8.41
N VAL A 183 -20.69 -25.22 9.32
CA VAL A 183 -19.53 -25.84 9.99
C VAL A 183 -19.98 -26.23 11.40
N THR A 184 -19.87 -27.53 11.72
CA THR A 184 -20.25 -28.12 13.03
C THR A 184 -19.05 -28.66 13.76
#